data_7584124a2020520ba6e779c3b0707332
#
_entry.id   7584124a2020520ba6e779c3b0707332
#
_cell.length_a   1.000
_cell.length_b   1.000
_cell.length_c   1.000
_cell.angle_alpha   90.00
_cell.angle_beta   90.00
_cell.angle_gamma   90.00
#
_symmetry.space_group_name_H-M   'P 1'
#
loop_
_entity.id
_entity.type
_entity.pdbx_description
1 polymer ?
#
loop_
_entity_poly.entity_id
_entity_poly.type
_entity_poly.pdbx_seq_one_letter_code
_entity_poly.pdbx_strand_id
1 'polypeptide(L)'
;FFRKSLSKAFYEAKKQSIATHGAAETINSTQYLSYLLVHMINGSNKNFVFSPHVMPLQPRVMIINAGEYKQKKRDQIRSSGYVIDTLEAAMWSVWNTDNFRDAILLAANLADDADSVAATAGQIAGALYGYSGIPQDWKNKLVQHERIATMAGELFDRAPEDNFL
;
A
#
# COMPACT_ATOMS: atom_id res chain seq x y z
N PHE A 1 -5.50 -12.21 2.14
CA PHE A 1 -5.44 -13.68 2.24
C PHE A 1 -4.12 -14.15 2.83
N PHE A 2 -2.95 -13.78 2.30
CA PHE A 2 -1.63 -14.26 2.78
C PHE A 2 -1.07 -13.48 3.98
N ARG A 3 -1.89 -12.80 4.77
CA ARG A 3 -1.46 -11.96 5.90
C ARG A 3 -0.70 -12.71 7.02
N LYS A 4 -0.86 -14.04 7.11
CA LYS A 4 -0.18 -14.88 8.09
C LYS A 4 1.16 -15.45 7.60
N SER A 5 1.51 -15.25 6.33
CA SER A 5 2.75 -15.74 5.74
C SER A 5 3.40 -14.71 4.84
N LEU A 6 4.44 -14.05 5.34
CA LEU A 6 5.17 -13.03 4.60
C LEU A 6 5.85 -13.59 3.35
N SER A 7 6.38 -14.82 3.41
CA SER A 7 7.01 -15.47 2.27
C SER A 7 6.03 -15.76 1.14
N LYS A 8 4.81 -16.25 1.47
CA LYS A 8 3.73 -16.44 0.50
C LYS A 8 3.23 -15.11 -0.06
N ALA A 9 3.06 -14.09 0.79
CA ALA A 9 2.68 -12.76 0.35
C ALA A 9 3.69 -12.20 -0.66
N PHE A 10 4.99 -12.32 -0.41
CA PHE A 10 6.05 -11.91 -1.34
C PHE A 10 6.04 -12.69 -2.65
N TYR A 11 5.86 -13.99 -2.58
CA TYR A 11 5.80 -14.83 -3.77
C TYR A 11 4.62 -14.47 -4.68
N GLU A 12 3.44 -14.31 -4.10
CA GLU A 12 2.23 -13.95 -4.86
C GLU A 12 2.28 -12.50 -5.36
N ALA A 13 2.84 -11.57 -4.58
CA ALA A 13 3.08 -10.20 -5.03
C ALA A 13 4.00 -10.16 -6.27
N LYS A 14 5.09 -10.94 -6.26
CA LYS A 14 5.97 -11.11 -7.44
C LYS A 14 5.22 -11.67 -8.64
N LYS A 15 4.45 -12.74 -8.47
CA LYS A 15 3.67 -13.36 -9.58
C LYS A 15 2.68 -12.36 -10.18
N GLN A 16 1.96 -11.64 -9.33
CA GLN A 16 0.99 -10.64 -9.76
C GLN A 16 1.66 -9.51 -10.57
N SER A 17 2.82 -9.02 -10.10
CA SER A 17 3.60 -8.00 -10.81
C SER A 17 4.05 -8.47 -12.19
N ILE A 18 4.65 -9.66 -12.28
CA ILE A 18 5.19 -10.21 -13.53
C ILE A 18 4.10 -10.37 -14.60
N ALA A 19 2.85 -10.60 -14.23
CA ALA A 19 1.75 -10.75 -15.17
C ALA A 19 1.55 -9.50 -16.07
N THR A 20 1.94 -8.32 -15.60
CA THR A 20 1.80 -7.05 -16.33
C THR A 20 3.12 -6.27 -16.41
N HIS A 21 3.97 -6.33 -15.41
CA HIS A 21 5.19 -5.54 -15.30
C HIS A 21 6.34 -6.37 -14.72
N GLY A 22 7.25 -6.83 -15.57
CA GLY A 22 8.37 -7.71 -15.19
C GLY A 22 9.67 -7.00 -14.80
N ALA A 23 9.72 -5.66 -14.76
CA ALA A 23 10.93 -4.94 -14.37
C ALA A 23 11.29 -5.20 -12.90
N ALA A 24 12.58 -5.31 -12.61
CA ALA A 24 13.06 -5.62 -11.26
C ALA A 24 12.57 -4.60 -10.21
N GLU A 25 12.55 -3.31 -10.55
CA GLU A 25 12.04 -2.26 -9.65
C GLU A 25 10.54 -2.41 -9.38
N THR A 26 9.75 -2.77 -10.40
CA THR A 26 8.29 -2.97 -10.22
C THR A 26 7.99 -4.16 -9.34
N ILE A 27 8.65 -5.29 -9.59
CA ILE A 27 8.54 -6.50 -8.76
C ILE A 27 8.90 -6.17 -7.30
N ASN A 28 10.03 -5.49 -7.11
CA ASN A 28 10.53 -5.20 -5.77
C ASN A 28 9.65 -4.17 -5.04
N SER A 29 9.13 -3.15 -5.74
CA SER A 29 8.15 -2.20 -5.19
C SER A 29 6.87 -2.89 -4.74
N THR A 30 6.36 -3.84 -5.55
CA THR A 30 5.15 -4.62 -5.21
C THR A 30 5.39 -5.53 -4.00
N GLN A 31 6.57 -6.15 -3.92
CA GLN A 31 6.95 -6.96 -2.75
C GLN A 31 7.10 -6.10 -1.49
N TYR A 32 7.72 -4.92 -1.60
CA TYR A 32 7.84 -3.98 -0.49
C TYR A 32 6.47 -3.48 -0.01
N LEU A 33 5.58 -3.09 -0.94
CA LEU A 33 4.20 -2.74 -0.60
C LEU A 33 3.49 -3.90 0.11
N SER A 34 3.63 -5.13 -0.39
CA SER A 34 3.08 -6.32 0.24
C SER A 34 3.57 -6.52 1.68
N TYR A 35 4.86 -6.27 1.94
CA TYR A 35 5.44 -6.28 3.28
C TYR A 35 4.73 -5.29 4.21
N LEU A 36 4.58 -4.04 3.77
CA LEU A 36 3.93 -2.99 4.54
C LEU A 36 2.47 -3.36 4.85
N LEU A 37 1.73 -3.83 3.83
CA LEU A 37 0.32 -4.24 3.98
C LEU A 37 0.15 -5.40 4.96
N VAL A 38 1.00 -6.43 4.90
CA VAL A 38 0.96 -7.56 5.84
C VAL A 38 1.14 -7.08 7.29
N HIS A 39 2.10 -6.20 7.52
CA HIS A 39 2.32 -5.66 8.86
C HIS A 39 1.15 -4.80 9.37
N MET A 40 0.60 -3.92 8.52
CA MET A 40 -0.55 -3.07 8.89
C MET A 40 -1.81 -3.91 9.17
N ILE A 41 -2.13 -4.87 8.31
CA ILE A 41 -3.29 -5.76 8.48
C ILE A 41 -3.17 -6.59 9.78
N ASN A 42 -1.95 -6.92 10.21
CA ASN A 42 -1.68 -7.62 11.46
C ASN A 42 -1.52 -6.68 12.67
N GLY A 43 -1.85 -5.40 12.54
CA GLY A 43 -1.94 -4.45 13.66
C GLY A 43 -0.66 -3.66 13.96
N SER A 44 0.35 -3.71 13.10
CA SER A 44 1.52 -2.84 13.26
C SER A 44 1.14 -1.37 13.08
N ASN A 45 1.64 -0.52 13.96
CA ASN A 45 1.31 0.91 13.93
C ASN A 45 2.07 1.67 12.83
N LYS A 46 1.61 2.88 12.54
CA LYS A 46 2.16 3.76 11.51
C LYS A 46 3.67 3.98 11.67
N ASN A 47 4.15 4.25 12.87
CA ASN A 47 5.57 4.53 13.11
C ASN A 47 6.45 3.33 12.79
N PHE A 48 6.03 2.11 13.17
CA PHE A 48 6.76 0.90 12.84
C PHE A 48 6.78 0.67 11.32
N VAL A 49 5.61 0.70 10.68
CA VAL A 49 5.49 0.39 9.25
C VAL A 49 6.28 1.36 8.37
N PHE A 50 6.31 2.62 8.74
CA PHE A 50 7.04 3.65 7.99
C PHE A 50 8.50 3.85 8.47
N SER A 51 9.00 3.02 9.41
CA SER A 51 10.43 2.99 9.74
C SER A 51 11.22 2.21 8.68
N PRO A 52 12.54 2.44 8.56
CA PRO A 52 13.38 1.64 7.67
C PRO A 52 13.40 0.16 8.09
N HIS A 53 13.26 -0.74 7.12
CA HIS A 53 13.30 -2.19 7.29
C HIS A 53 14.52 -2.80 6.63
N VAL A 54 15.08 -3.86 7.24
CA VAL A 54 16.21 -4.61 6.67
C VAL A 54 15.69 -5.66 5.71
N MET A 55 15.83 -5.41 4.42
CA MET A 55 15.40 -6.33 3.36
C MET A 55 16.16 -6.05 2.05
N PRO A 56 16.29 -7.05 1.16
CA PRO A 56 16.98 -6.86 -0.12
C PRO A 56 16.09 -6.05 -1.08
N LEU A 57 16.39 -4.76 -1.21
CA LEU A 57 15.63 -3.82 -2.04
C LEU A 57 16.47 -3.29 -3.20
N GLN A 58 15.81 -3.03 -4.33
CA GLN A 58 16.40 -2.26 -5.43
C GLN A 58 16.74 -0.83 -4.95
N PRO A 59 17.80 -0.20 -5.49
CA PRO A 59 18.30 1.07 -4.95
C PRO A 59 17.25 2.16 -4.75
N ARG A 60 16.32 2.33 -5.70
CA ARG A 60 15.28 3.37 -5.59
C ARG A 60 14.18 3.00 -4.58
N VAL A 61 13.86 1.72 -4.44
CA VAL A 61 12.94 1.25 -3.39
C VAL A 61 13.59 1.37 -2.01
N MET A 62 14.91 1.20 -1.92
CA MET A 62 15.67 1.40 -0.69
C MET A 62 15.62 2.86 -0.21
N ILE A 63 15.63 3.84 -1.12
CA ILE A 63 15.46 5.27 -0.79
C ILE A 63 14.08 5.52 -0.18
N ILE A 64 13.03 4.91 -0.75
CA ILE A 64 11.68 4.99 -0.18
C ILE A 64 11.64 4.33 1.21
N ASN A 65 12.21 3.14 1.34
CA ASN A 65 12.30 2.44 2.63
C ASN A 65 13.07 3.25 3.69
N ALA A 66 14.10 4.00 3.30
CA ALA A 66 14.82 4.90 4.20
C ALA A 66 13.94 6.06 4.71
N GLY A 67 12.84 6.35 4.06
CA GLY A 67 11.85 7.35 4.49
C GLY A 67 12.21 8.78 4.08
N GLU A 68 13.04 8.97 3.05
CA GLU A 68 13.44 10.31 2.57
C GLU A 68 12.24 11.17 2.18
N TYR A 69 11.18 10.55 1.63
CA TYR A 69 9.94 11.25 1.27
C TYR A 69 9.28 11.99 2.45
N LYS A 70 9.51 11.59 3.68
CA LYS A 70 8.90 12.20 4.89
C LYS A 70 9.28 13.67 5.05
N GLN A 71 10.45 14.06 4.56
CA GLN A 71 10.96 15.43 4.63
C GLN A 71 10.65 16.26 3.38
N LYS A 72 10.09 15.63 2.34
CA LYS A 72 9.78 16.30 1.08
C LYS A 72 8.54 17.19 1.22
N LYS A 73 8.60 18.34 0.57
CA LYS A 73 7.44 19.21 0.36
C LYS A 73 6.60 18.70 -0.82
N ARG A 74 5.37 19.21 -0.94
CA ARG A 74 4.43 18.84 -2.01
C ARG A 74 5.04 18.98 -3.43
N ASP A 75 5.77 20.06 -3.68
CA ASP A 75 6.39 20.37 -4.96
C ASP A 75 7.60 19.48 -5.32
N GLN A 76 8.08 18.69 -4.37
CA GLN A 76 9.16 17.71 -4.53
C GLN A 76 8.65 16.29 -4.74
N ILE A 77 7.34 16.06 -4.61
CA ILE A 77 6.70 14.76 -4.84
C ILE A 77 6.21 14.69 -6.27
N ARG A 78 6.71 13.70 -7.00
CA ARG A 78 6.24 13.35 -8.34
C ARG A 78 5.13 12.30 -8.23
N SER A 79 4.12 12.43 -9.08
CA SER A 79 2.96 11.53 -9.13
C SER A 79 2.77 10.90 -10.51
N SER A 80 3.86 10.62 -11.20
CA SER A 80 3.81 10.00 -12.52
C SER A 80 3.42 8.52 -12.46
N GLY A 81 3.08 7.93 -13.62
CA GLY A 81 2.82 6.49 -13.75
C GLY A 81 4.05 5.59 -13.54
N TYR A 82 5.21 6.15 -13.21
CA TYR A 82 6.38 5.36 -12.85
C TYR A 82 6.23 4.79 -11.42
N VAL A 83 6.44 3.48 -11.28
CA VAL A 83 6.19 2.74 -10.04
C VAL A 83 6.83 3.34 -8.78
N ILE A 84 8.02 3.92 -8.90
CA ILE A 84 8.73 4.54 -7.78
C ILE A 84 8.04 5.85 -7.37
N ASP A 85 7.67 6.70 -8.35
CA ASP A 85 6.95 7.94 -8.10
C ASP A 85 5.59 7.66 -7.47
N THR A 86 4.84 6.69 -8.01
CA THR A 86 3.53 6.25 -7.47
C THR A 86 3.65 5.77 -6.01
N LEU A 87 4.63 4.90 -5.72
CA LEU A 87 4.82 4.36 -4.38
C LEU A 87 5.26 5.45 -3.39
N GLU A 88 6.22 6.30 -3.78
CA GLU A 88 6.68 7.42 -2.95
C GLU A 88 5.54 8.38 -2.65
N ALA A 89 4.77 8.79 -3.67
CA ALA A 89 3.65 9.71 -3.53
C ALA A 89 2.55 9.16 -2.63
N ALA A 90 2.21 7.87 -2.77
CA ALA A 90 1.24 7.21 -1.92
C ALA A 90 1.70 7.15 -0.45
N MET A 91 2.95 6.74 -0.22
CA MET A 91 3.52 6.68 1.13
C MET A 91 3.63 8.07 1.76
N TRP A 92 4.05 9.08 0.99
CA TRP A 92 4.10 10.47 1.44
C TRP A 92 2.72 10.99 1.84
N SER A 93 1.68 10.69 1.06
CA SER A 93 0.31 11.12 1.34
C SER A 93 -0.23 10.52 2.64
N VAL A 94 -0.01 9.21 2.85
CA VAL A 94 -0.43 8.55 4.09
C VAL A 94 0.41 9.00 5.28
N TRP A 95 1.71 9.24 5.10
CA TRP A 95 2.57 9.74 6.17
C TRP A 95 2.14 11.10 6.70
N ASN A 96 1.77 12.03 5.82
CA ASN A 96 1.42 13.41 6.15
C ASN A 96 -0.05 13.61 6.57
N THR A 97 -0.81 12.53 6.81
CA THR A 97 -2.22 12.57 7.20
C THR A 97 -2.50 11.56 8.31
N ASP A 98 -3.58 11.77 9.08
CA ASP A 98 -3.88 10.96 10.25
C ASP A 98 -5.20 10.16 10.12
N ASN A 99 -5.80 10.14 8.93
CA ASN A 99 -7.00 9.37 8.64
C ASN A 99 -7.08 8.98 7.16
N PHE A 100 -7.96 8.02 6.87
CA PHE A 100 -8.17 7.49 5.52
C PHE A 100 -8.57 8.60 4.52
N ARG A 101 -9.57 9.44 4.88
CA ARG A 101 -10.12 10.45 3.99
C ARG A 101 -9.05 11.42 3.51
N ASP A 102 -8.30 11.98 4.45
CA ASP A 102 -7.29 13.00 4.13
C ASP A 102 -6.13 12.41 3.34
N ALA A 103 -5.74 11.15 3.62
CA ALA A 103 -4.72 10.45 2.85
C ALA A 103 -5.11 10.32 1.37
N ILE A 104 -6.35 9.89 1.11
CA ILE A 104 -6.83 9.73 -0.27
C ILE A 104 -6.99 11.08 -0.97
N LEU A 105 -7.54 12.09 -0.29
CA LEU A 105 -7.69 13.43 -0.87
C LEU A 105 -6.33 14.05 -1.18
N LEU A 106 -5.35 13.90 -0.29
CA LEU A 106 -4.00 14.38 -0.53
C LEU A 106 -3.37 13.68 -1.74
N ALA A 107 -3.47 12.37 -1.83
CA ALA A 107 -2.97 11.58 -2.94
C ALA A 107 -3.64 11.96 -4.28
N ALA A 108 -4.97 12.04 -4.31
CA ALA A 108 -5.73 12.38 -5.51
C ALA A 108 -5.46 13.81 -6.02
N ASN A 109 -5.11 14.73 -5.13
CA ASN A 109 -4.78 16.12 -5.48
C ASN A 109 -3.30 16.31 -5.88
N LEU A 110 -2.51 15.25 -5.98
CA LEU A 110 -1.16 15.34 -6.53
C LEU A 110 -1.15 15.60 -8.03
N ALA A 111 -2.26 15.37 -8.72
CA ALA A 111 -2.42 15.46 -10.17
C ALA A 111 -1.63 14.36 -10.93
N ASP A 112 -1.37 14.54 -12.23
CA ASP A 112 -0.70 13.58 -13.11
C ASP A 112 -1.40 12.20 -13.05
N ASP A 113 -0.75 11.12 -12.63
CA ASP A 113 -1.32 9.77 -12.49
C ASP A 113 -2.04 9.60 -11.14
N ALA A 114 -2.96 10.52 -10.84
CA ALA A 114 -3.62 10.63 -9.54
C ALA A 114 -4.46 9.40 -9.15
N ASP A 115 -5.02 8.68 -10.10
CA ASP A 115 -5.80 7.46 -9.88
C ASP A 115 -4.92 6.31 -9.37
N SER A 116 -3.76 6.08 -9.98
CA SER A 116 -2.79 5.07 -9.53
C SER A 116 -2.23 5.41 -8.13
N VAL A 117 -1.88 6.68 -7.91
CA VAL A 117 -1.38 7.14 -6.61
C VAL A 117 -2.44 7.00 -5.53
N ALA A 118 -3.68 7.45 -5.80
CA ALA A 118 -4.78 7.35 -4.83
C ALA A 118 -5.20 5.90 -4.57
N ALA A 119 -5.16 5.03 -5.58
CA ALA A 119 -5.41 3.60 -5.40
C ALA A 119 -4.36 2.95 -4.50
N THR A 120 -3.08 3.26 -4.70
CA THR A 120 -1.98 2.75 -3.87
C THR A 120 -2.07 3.31 -2.44
N ALA A 121 -2.32 4.61 -2.28
CA ALA A 121 -2.56 5.23 -0.98
C ALA A 121 -3.78 4.61 -0.27
N GLY A 122 -4.82 4.25 -1.02
CA GLY A 122 -6.01 3.57 -0.52
C GLY A 122 -5.73 2.20 0.07
N GLN A 123 -4.83 1.42 -0.54
CA GLN A 123 -4.39 0.15 0.03
C GLN A 123 -3.65 0.36 1.36
N ILE A 124 -2.70 1.30 1.40
CA ILE A 124 -1.91 1.61 2.60
C ILE A 124 -2.81 2.16 3.72
N ALA A 125 -3.60 3.20 3.42
CA ALA A 125 -4.50 3.83 4.40
C ALA A 125 -5.61 2.87 4.86
N GLY A 126 -6.15 2.04 3.96
CA GLY A 126 -7.15 1.02 4.29
C GLY A 126 -6.60 -0.05 5.23
N ALA A 127 -5.37 -0.51 5.01
CA ALA A 127 -4.71 -1.47 5.89
C ALA A 127 -4.36 -0.85 7.26
N LEU A 128 -4.03 0.44 7.29
CA LEU A 128 -3.63 1.15 8.52
C LEU A 128 -4.83 1.58 9.39
N TYR A 129 -5.87 2.14 8.76
CA TYR A 129 -7.03 2.72 9.46
C TYR A 129 -8.26 1.80 9.50
N GLY A 130 -8.21 0.69 8.77
CA GLY A 130 -9.26 -0.31 8.70
C GLY A 130 -10.50 0.13 7.89
N TYR A 131 -11.40 -0.82 7.66
CA TYR A 131 -12.64 -0.59 6.92
C TYR A 131 -13.54 0.48 7.55
N SER A 132 -13.57 0.56 8.88
CA SER A 132 -14.34 1.58 9.61
C SER A 132 -13.82 3.01 9.39
N GLY A 133 -12.53 3.16 9.05
CA GLY A 133 -11.93 4.44 8.73
C GLY A 133 -12.35 5.01 7.36
N ILE A 134 -12.92 4.19 6.49
CA ILE A 134 -13.42 4.64 5.18
C ILE A 134 -14.71 5.44 5.37
N PRO A 135 -14.81 6.68 4.82
CA PRO A 135 -16.02 7.51 4.94
C PRO A 135 -17.28 6.79 4.45
N GLN A 136 -18.37 6.88 5.21
CA GLN A 136 -19.61 6.18 4.87
C GLN A 136 -20.23 6.68 3.57
N ASP A 137 -20.12 7.98 3.29
CA ASP A 137 -20.59 8.57 2.03
C ASP A 137 -19.84 8.04 0.79
N TRP A 138 -18.56 7.66 0.95
CA TRP A 138 -17.79 7.05 -0.13
C TRP A 138 -18.19 5.58 -0.32
N LYS A 139 -18.37 4.84 0.77
CA LYS A 139 -18.88 3.46 0.73
C LYS A 139 -20.24 3.37 0.04
N ASN A 140 -21.13 4.30 0.35
CA ASN A 140 -22.47 4.35 -0.23
C ASN A 140 -22.49 4.66 -1.74
N LYS A 141 -21.45 5.35 -2.26
CA LYS A 141 -21.29 5.65 -3.70
C LYS A 141 -20.57 4.53 -4.46
N LEU A 142 -19.88 3.64 -3.78
CA LEU A 142 -19.12 2.59 -4.43
C LEU A 142 -20.06 1.50 -5.00
N VAL A 143 -20.01 1.33 -6.31
CA VAL A 143 -20.75 0.27 -7.00
C VAL A 143 -20.31 -1.11 -6.47
N GLN A 144 -21.26 -1.97 -6.14
CA GLN A 144 -21.03 -3.30 -5.56
C GLN A 144 -20.28 -3.29 -4.21
N HIS A 145 -20.40 -2.21 -3.43
CA HIS A 145 -19.75 -2.06 -2.15
C HIS A 145 -19.90 -3.29 -1.23
N GLU A 146 -21.12 -3.79 -1.04
CA GLU A 146 -21.38 -4.96 -0.18
C GLU A 146 -20.66 -6.22 -0.67
N ARG A 147 -20.65 -6.46 -2.00
CA ARG A 147 -19.94 -7.59 -2.59
C ARG A 147 -18.42 -7.49 -2.35
N ILE A 148 -17.86 -6.29 -2.52
CA ILE A 148 -16.43 -6.04 -2.29
C ILE A 148 -16.09 -6.25 -0.81
N ALA A 149 -16.91 -5.72 0.11
CA ALA A 149 -16.71 -5.86 1.54
C ALA A 149 -16.80 -7.33 2.00
N THR A 150 -17.81 -8.07 1.51
CA THR A 150 -17.97 -9.50 1.81
C THR A 150 -16.77 -10.31 1.33
N MET A 151 -16.33 -10.09 0.09
CA MET A 151 -15.17 -10.78 -0.48
C MET A 151 -13.88 -10.47 0.31
N ALA A 152 -13.69 -9.21 0.70
CA ALA A 152 -12.54 -8.81 1.53
C ALA A 152 -12.55 -9.50 2.89
N GLY A 153 -13.71 -9.57 3.56
CA GLY A 153 -13.90 -10.29 4.82
C GLY A 153 -13.60 -11.78 4.67
N GLU A 154 -14.16 -12.44 3.66
CA GLU A 154 -13.88 -13.86 3.40
C GLU A 154 -12.37 -14.12 3.15
N LEU A 155 -11.69 -13.27 2.40
CA LEU A 155 -10.25 -13.39 2.16
C LEU A 155 -9.45 -13.20 3.45
N PHE A 156 -9.89 -12.31 4.33
CA PHE A 156 -9.27 -12.10 5.64
C PHE A 156 -9.43 -13.33 6.56
N ASP A 157 -10.65 -13.85 6.67
CA ASP A 157 -10.98 -14.96 7.55
C ASP A 157 -10.37 -16.29 7.09
N ARG A 158 -10.30 -16.50 5.78
CA ARG A 158 -9.71 -17.71 5.17
C ARG A 158 -8.19 -17.64 5.02
N ALA A 159 -7.52 -16.69 5.67
CA ALA A 159 -6.06 -16.62 5.63
C ALA A 159 -5.44 -17.92 6.14
N PRO A 160 -4.67 -18.67 5.31
CA PRO A 160 -4.08 -19.93 5.73
C PRO A 160 -3.05 -19.70 6.83
N GLU A 161 -2.99 -20.62 7.79
CA GLU A 161 -1.91 -20.63 8.77
C GLU A 161 -0.58 -20.85 8.09
N ASP A 162 0.47 -20.26 8.61
CA ASP A 162 1.83 -20.46 8.11
C ASP A 162 2.34 -21.79 8.68
N ASN A 163 2.18 -22.85 7.89
CA ASN A 163 2.64 -24.18 8.26
C ASN A 163 4.11 -24.41 7.83
N PHE A 164 4.96 -23.40 8.01
CA PHE A 164 6.38 -23.62 7.93
C PHE A 164 6.88 -24.24 9.25
N LEU A 165 6.87 -25.55 9.30
CA LEU A 165 7.78 -26.34 10.10
C LEU A 165 9.09 -26.51 9.36
#